data_003e5b3e8a981f22247f10eddb9be777
#
_entry.id   003e5b3e8a981f22247f10eddb9be777
#
_cell.length_a   1.000
_cell.length_b   1.000
_cell.length_c   1.000
_cell.angle_alpha   90.00
_cell.angle_beta   90.00
_cell.angle_gamma   90.00
#
_symmetry.space_group_name_H-M   'P 1'
#
loop_
_entity.id
_entity.type
_entity.pdbx_description
1 polymer ?
#
loop_
_entity_poly.entity_id
_entity_poly.type
_entity_poly.pdbx_seq_one_letter_code
_entity_poly.pdbx_strand_id
1 'polypeptide(L)'
;MSAETNRILVIGGGFSGLTAGIEAAETGAEVIIVEKNPYLGGRVTQLNKYFPKICPPMCGLEINFRRIKVNPAVTFYTMAEVTSISGGPGDYTVTIKLNPRYVNENCTACNACAEVCPAERDNDFNFGLNKTKAIYLPFEQAFPLRYVIDRTACPKDCAAPCVQACKYNAIDLNMQPQTIEIKVNSIIVATGWKPYDASKIDNLGFGKVKNVITNMMLERLASKNGPTQGQILRPSDGKPVESVAFVQCAGSRDENHLPFCSYICCLASLKHTLYIKEQNPDAEVTIFYIDIRTPGRYEKFFNQVKEQTGVNLIKGKVAEVQQDKDSDDVIVTAEDMLSGEKIRKKVDMVVLATGMQPEGFEIKVPGLKYAIDGFVVDSDGLYSAGCAKAPMDVAGCGKDATAAALKAIQTGVRR
;
A
#
# COMPACT_ATOMS: atom_id res chain seq x y z
N MET A 1 7.17 -11.90 42.97
CA MET A 1 6.10 -11.78 41.96
C MET A 1 6.78 -11.64 40.63
N SER A 2 6.73 -12.64 39.76
CA SER A 2 7.17 -12.49 38.36
C SER A 2 6.32 -11.38 37.74
N ALA A 3 6.94 -10.29 37.30
CA ALA A 3 6.22 -9.27 36.55
C ALA A 3 5.57 -9.97 35.34
N GLU A 4 4.24 -9.94 35.28
CA GLU A 4 3.54 -10.45 34.09
C GLU A 4 4.08 -9.66 32.90
N THR A 5 4.58 -10.38 31.91
CA THR A 5 5.15 -9.79 30.69
C THR A 5 4.05 -9.04 29.95
N ASN A 6 4.24 -7.73 29.74
CA ASN A 6 3.31 -6.94 28.94
C ASN A 6 3.30 -7.45 27.50
N ARG A 7 2.18 -8.02 27.05
CA ARG A 7 2.02 -8.58 25.72
C ARG A 7 1.11 -7.71 24.88
N ILE A 8 1.58 -7.30 23.69
CA ILE A 8 0.89 -6.38 22.80
C ILE A 8 0.65 -7.05 21.44
N LEU A 9 -0.60 -7.02 20.98
CA LEU A 9 -0.94 -7.42 19.62
C LEU A 9 -0.88 -6.21 18.68
N VAL A 10 -0.28 -6.37 17.50
CA VAL A 10 -0.30 -5.40 16.40
C VAL A 10 -1.03 -6.02 15.22
N ILE A 11 -2.16 -5.45 14.84
CA ILE A 11 -2.96 -5.87 13.67
C ILE A 11 -2.57 -5.02 12.47
N GLY A 12 -1.84 -5.63 11.52
CA GLY A 12 -1.26 -5.02 10.34
C GLY A 12 0.25 -4.85 10.44
N GLY A 13 0.98 -5.54 9.57
CA GLY A 13 2.45 -5.54 9.48
C GLY A 13 3.00 -4.48 8.49
N GLY A 14 2.24 -3.39 8.23
CA GLY A 14 2.69 -2.25 7.46
C GLY A 14 3.66 -1.35 8.23
N PHE A 15 4.07 -0.23 7.61
CA PHE A 15 5.05 0.68 8.20
C PHE A 15 4.70 1.11 9.63
N SER A 16 3.45 1.51 9.89
CA SER A 16 3.01 1.92 11.23
C SER A 16 3.03 0.77 12.23
N GLY A 17 2.55 -0.42 11.83
CA GLY A 17 2.55 -1.59 12.71
C GLY A 17 3.96 -2.07 13.04
N LEU A 18 4.87 -2.07 12.07
CA LEU A 18 6.29 -2.40 12.29
C LEU A 18 6.94 -1.40 13.25
N THR A 19 6.73 -0.09 13.05
CA THR A 19 7.28 0.96 13.92
C THR A 19 6.76 0.79 15.35
N ALA A 20 5.43 0.70 15.52
CA ALA A 20 4.83 0.55 16.85
C ALA A 20 5.27 -0.75 17.55
N GLY A 21 5.30 -1.86 16.82
CA GLY A 21 5.71 -3.16 17.37
C GLY A 21 7.18 -3.18 17.79
N ILE A 22 8.08 -2.64 16.97
CA ILE A 22 9.50 -2.58 17.29
C ILE A 22 9.74 -1.71 18.53
N GLU A 23 9.15 -0.51 18.57
CA GLU A 23 9.33 0.41 19.70
C GLU A 23 8.77 -0.16 21.00
N ALA A 24 7.62 -0.83 20.95
CA ALA A 24 7.06 -1.53 22.11
C ALA A 24 7.97 -2.68 22.57
N ALA A 25 8.51 -3.49 21.66
CA ALA A 25 9.39 -4.60 22.00
C ALA A 25 10.73 -4.14 22.59
N GLU A 26 11.28 -3.03 22.11
CA GLU A 26 12.51 -2.44 22.65
C GLU A 26 12.36 -1.85 24.05
N THR A 27 11.13 -1.60 24.51
CA THR A 27 10.83 -1.26 25.91
C THR A 27 10.58 -2.48 26.81
N GLY A 28 10.70 -3.71 26.28
CA GLY A 28 10.56 -4.96 27.03
C GLY A 28 9.18 -5.61 26.92
N ALA A 29 8.28 -5.13 26.05
CA ALA A 29 7.01 -5.81 25.79
C ALA A 29 7.23 -7.02 24.85
N GLU A 30 6.42 -8.08 25.04
CA GLU A 30 6.27 -9.14 24.04
C GLU A 30 5.29 -8.68 22.98
N VAL A 31 5.68 -8.72 21.71
CA VAL A 31 4.87 -8.19 20.60
C VAL A 31 4.53 -9.28 19.60
N ILE A 32 3.25 -9.37 19.25
CA ILE A 32 2.75 -10.26 18.21
C ILE A 32 2.20 -9.42 17.08
N ILE A 33 2.74 -9.57 15.85
CA ILE A 33 2.29 -8.86 14.65
C ILE A 33 1.49 -9.83 13.78
N VAL A 34 0.27 -9.44 13.38
CA VAL A 34 -0.61 -10.20 12.49
C VAL A 34 -0.77 -9.43 11.18
N GLU A 35 -0.37 -10.04 10.06
CA GLU A 35 -0.43 -9.45 8.73
C GLU A 35 -1.20 -10.37 7.76
N LYS A 36 -2.17 -9.83 7.04
CA LYS A 36 -2.98 -10.59 6.07
C LYS A 36 -2.21 -10.96 4.79
N ASN A 37 -1.29 -10.09 4.37
CA ASN A 37 -0.46 -10.35 3.18
C ASN A 37 0.64 -11.38 3.47
N PRO A 38 1.23 -11.99 2.43
CA PRO A 38 2.35 -12.90 2.61
C PRO A 38 3.68 -12.20 2.95
N TYR A 39 3.69 -10.88 3.17
CA TYR A 39 4.87 -10.08 3.46
C TYR A 39 4.56 -8.92 4.40
N LEU A 40 5.56 -8.44 5.10
CA LEU A 40 5.54 -7.24 5.94
C LEU A 40 5.96 -6.00 5.14
N GLY A 41 5.68 -4.80 5.69
CA GLY A 41 6.02 -3.50 5.10
C GLY A 41 4.84 -2.76 4.50
N GLY A 42 3.76 -3.46 4.17
CA GLY A 42 2.51 -2.86 3.69
C GLY A 42 2.66 -2.06 2.39
N ARG A 43 1.86 -1.00 2.21
CA ARG A 43 1.85 -0.17 0.99
C ARG A 43 3.16 0.54 0.69
N VAL A 44 3.97 0.80 1.71
CA VAL A 44 5.27 1.45 1.55
C VAL A 44 6.23 0.63 0.67
N THR A 45 6.11 -0.71 0.66
CA THR A 45 6.89 -1.58 -0.23
C THR A 45 6.58 -1.39 -1.71
N GLN A 46 5.40 -0.86 -2.04
CA GLN A 46 4.95 -0.63 -3.42
C GLN A 46 5.35 0.75 -3.97
N LEU A 47 5.85 1.66 -3.11
CA LEU A 47 6.33 2.97 -3.53
C LEU A 47 7.75 2.87 -4.12
N ASN A 48 8.02 3.65 -5.17
CA ASN A 48 9.36 3.77 -5.74
C ASN A 48 10.25 4.67 -4.86
N LYS A 49 9.79 5.89 -4.57
CA LYS A 49 10.54 6.85 -3.75
C LYS A 49 9.60 7.60 -2.79
N TYR A 50 10.15 8.13 -1.69
CA TYR A 50 9.44 9.05 -0.79
C TYR A 50 9.52 10.49 -1.28
N PHE A 51 8.53 11.32 -0.97
CA PHE A 51 8.66 12.77 -1.03
C PHE A 51 9.06 13.31 0.36
N PRO A 52 9.72 14.45 0.50
CA PRO A 52 10.30 15.29 -0.55
C PRO A 52 11.72 14.86 -0.95
N LYS A 53 12.35 13.92 -0.21
CA LYS A 53 13.77 13.55 -0.37
C LYS A 53 14.07 12.68 -1.60
N ILE A 54 13.03 12.17 -2.26
CA ILE A 54 13.16 11.31 -3.46
C ILE A 54 14.11 10.11 -3.20
N CYS A 55 13.97 9.45 -2.06
CA CYS A 55 14.76 8.28 -1.67
C CYS A 55 13.90 7.01 -1.60
N PRO A 56 14.47 5.82 -1.89
CA PRO A 56 13.74 4.55 -1.87
C PRO A 56 13.26 4.19 -0.46
N PRO A 57 12.01 3.70 -0.31
CA PRO A 57 11.45 3.29 0.98
C PRO A 57 12.15 2.10 1.61
N MET A 58 12.72 1.21 0.78
CA MET A 58 13.34 -0.03 1.24
C MET A 58 14.51 0.20 2.19
N CYS A 59 15.24 1.33 2.09
CA CYS A 59 16.30 1.66 3.03
C CYS A 59 15.83 1.68 4.49
N GLY A 60 14.67 2.28 4.76
CA GLY A 60 14.08 2.32 6.11
C GLY A 60 13.43 1.00 6.50
N LEU A 61 12.76 0.33 5.56
CA LEU A 61 12.10 -0.96 5.82
C LEU A 61 13.11 -2.07 6.12
N GLU A 62 14.25 -2.10 5.43
CA GLU A 62 15.32 -3.09 5.68
C GLU A 62 15.84 -2.96 7.11
N ILE A 63 16.00 -1.75 7.63
CA ILE A 63 16.40 -1.52 9.02
C ILE A 63 15.33 -2.12 9.96
N ASN A 64 14.05 -1.87 9.72
CA ASN A 64 12.96 -2.40 10.53
C ASN A 64 12.90 -3.94 10.46
N PHE A 65 13.06 -4.53 9.28
CA PHE A 65 13.09 -5.99 9.12
C PHE A 65 14.27 -6.62 9.87
N ARG A 66 15.45 -5.97 9.86
CA ARG A 66 16.61 -6.42 10.64
C ARG A 66 16.34 -6.35 12.14
N ARG A 67 15.74 -5.24 12.63
CA ARG A 67 15.37 -5.08 14.05
C ARG A 67 14.41 -6.18 14.51
N ILE A 68 13.37 -6.50 13.70
CA ILE A 68 12.44 -7.59 14.00
C ILE A 68 13.16 -8.95 14.01
N LYS A 69 13.99 -9.22 13.02
CA LYS A 69 14.68 -10.52 12.88
C LYS A 69 15.58 -10.86 14.07
N VAL A 70 16.18 -9.85 14.69
CA VAL A 70 17.11 -10.04 15.82
C VAL A 70 16.46 -9.89 17.18
N ASN A 71 15.23 -9.41 17.27
CA ASN A 71 14.52 -9.18 18.53
C ASN A 71 13.63 -10.39 18.88
N PRO A 72 14.02 -11.21 19.89
CA PRO A 72 13.25 -12.41 20.27
C PRO A 72 11.88 -12.08 20.89
N ALA A 73 11.65 -10.83 21.32
CA ALA A 73 10.37 -10.40 21.86
C ALA A 73 9.32 -10.13 20.77
N VAL A 74 9.69 -10.18 19.48
CA VAL A 74 8.77 -9.95 18.36
C VAL A 74 8.49 -11.26 17.63
N THR A 75 7.22 -11.67 17.65
CA THR A 75 6.70 -12.76 16.82
C THR A 75 5.80 -12.17 15.73
N PHE A 76 5.84 -12.68 14.52
CA PHE A 76 4.92 -12.24 13.46
C PHE A 76 4.31 -13.40 12.68
N TYR A 77 3.07 -13.22 12.28
CA TYR A 77 2.33 -14.14 11.42
C TYR A 77 1.91 -13.39 10.15
N THR A 78 2.35 -13.89 9.00
CA THR A 78 1.86 -13.44 7.68
C THR A 78 0.77 -14.39 7.17
N MET A 79 -0.09 -13.93 6.25
CA MET A 79 -1.30 -14.63 5.82
C MET A 79 -2.23 -14.95 6.98
N ALA A 80 -2.28 -14.05 7.96
CA ALA A 80 -3.00 -14.22 9.21
C ALA A 80 -4.05 -13.13 9.42
N GLU A 81 -5.18 -13.50 9.98
CA GLU A 81 -6.32 -12.61 10.18
C GLU A 81 -6.86 -12.76 11.60
N VAL A 82 -7.19 -11.64 12.25
CA VAL A 82 -7.92 -11.64 13.52
C VAL A 82 -9.39 -11.92 13.23
N THR A 83 -9.93 -12.98 13.82
CA THR A 83 -11.32 -13.41 13.62
C THR A 83 -12.22 -13.08 14.80
N SER A 84 -11.67 -12.89 16.00
CA SER A 84 -12.42 -12.38 17.15
C SER A 84 -11.52 -11.67 18.16
N ILE A 85 -12.10 -10.70 18.87
CA ILE A 85 -11.50 -10.03 20.01
C ILE A 85 -12.56 -10.02 21.12
N SER A 86 -12.20 -10.49 22.31
CA SER A 86 -13.04 -10.50 23.51
C SER A 86 -12.23 -10.05 24.73
N GLY A 87 -12.89 -9.80 25.85
CA GLY A 87 -12.24 -9.28 27.06
C GLY A 87 -12.21 -7.76 27.11
N GLY A 88 -11.19 -7.21 27.76
CA GLY A 88 -11.05 -5.77 27.98
C GLY A 88 -9.61 -5.33 28.21
N PRO A 89 -9.39 -4.03 28.48
CA PRO A 89 -8.06 -3.49 28.71
C PRO A 89 -7.26 -4.32 29.71
N GLY A 90 -6.08 -4.76 29.27
CA GLY A 90 -5.17 -5.58 30.04
C GLY A 90 -5.42 -7.08 30.02
N ASP A 91 -6.57 -7.56 29.49
CA ASP A 91 -6.89 -8.99 29.38
C ASP A 91 -7.79 -9.26 28.16
N TYR A 92 -7.24 -9.02 26.98
CA TYR A 92 -7.88 -9.39 25.73
C TYR A 92 -7.55 -10.82 25.36
N THR A 93 -8.57 -11.55 24.90
CA THR A 93 -8.43 -12.84 24.24
C THR A 93 -8.70 -12.64 22.75
N VAL A 94 -7.75 -13.01 21.92
CA VAL A 94 -7.80 -12.79 20.47
C VAL A 94 -7.65 -14.11 19.73
N THR A 95 -8.57 -14.38 18.82
CA THR A 95 -8.49 -15.54 17.92
C THR A 95 -7.91 -15.11 16.57
N ILE A 96 -6.89 -15.83 16.13
CA ILE A 96 -6.18 -15.57 14.87
C ILE A 96 -6.28 -16.80 13.98
N LYS A 97 -6.75 -16.59 12.75
CA LYS A 97 -6.73 -17.59 11.69
C LYS A 97 -5.44 -17.45 10.87
N LEU A 98 -4.68 -18.52 10.76
CA LEU A 98 -3.48 -18.62 9.93
C LEU A 98 -3.86 -19.33 8.62
N ASN A 99 -3.81 -18.63 7.51
CA ASN A 99 -4.08 -19.20 6.19
C ASN A 99 -2.82 -19.91 5.64
N PRO A 100 -2.97 -21.02 4.90
CA PRO A 100 -1.85 -21.80 4.41
C PRO A 100 -1.06 -21.03 3.35
N ARG A 101 0.24 -20.97 3.52
CA ARG A 101 1.20 -20.40 2.56
C ARG A 101 1.58 -21.40 1.48
N TYR A 102 1.43 -22.69 1.78
CA TYR A 102 1.86 -23.85 0.97
C TYR A 102 3.38 -23.92 0.72
N VAL A 103 4.15 -23.03 1.35
CA VAL A 103 5.61 -23.00 1.30
C VAL A 103 6.13 -22.79 2.72
N ASN A 104 6.90 -23.75 3.23
CA ASN A 104 7.44 -23.76 4.58
C ASN A 104 8.76 -22.98 4.71
N GLU A 105 9.39 -23.06 5.87
CA GLU A 105 10.59 -22.30 6.25
C GLU A 105 11.87 -22.75 5.53
N ASN A 106 11.86 -23.91 4.92
CA ASN A 106 13.00 -24.41 4.14
C ASN A 106 13.17 -23.67 2.80
N CYS A 107 12.25 -22.78 2.44
CA CYS A 107 12.32 -22.02 1.20
C CYS A 107 13.52 -21.07 1.19
N THR A 108 14.39 -21.21 0.20
CA THR A 108 15.58 -20.38 -0.02
C THR A 108 15.36 -19.28 -1.06
N ALA A 109 14.11 -19.13 -1.56
CA ALA A 109 13.75 -18.18 -2.63
C ALA A 109 14.55 -18.37 -3.95
N CYS A 110 14.93 -19.59 -4.29
CA CYS A 110 15.77 -19.92 -5.46
C CYS A 110 15.07 -19.84 -6.82
N ASN A 111 13.77 -19.53 -6.88
CA ASN A 111 12.94 -19.39 -8.09
C ASN A 111 12.59 -20.67 -8.86
N ALA A 112 13.25 -21.82 -8.65
CA ALA A 112 13.05 -23.05 -9.44
C ALA A 112 11.57 -23.49 -9.56
N CYS A 113 10.78 -23.26 -8.52
CA CYS A 113 9.36 -23.61 -8.51
C CYS A 113 8.49 -22.69 -9.41
N ALA A 114 8.86 -21.42 -9.52
CA ALA A 114 8.13 -20.47 -10.37
C ALA A 114 8.46 -20.66 -11.86
N GLU A 115 9.70 -21.04 -12.18
CA GLU A 115 10.14 -21.31 -13.56
C GLU A 115 9.34 -22.45 -14.22
N VAL A 116 9.01 -23.49 -13.43
CA VAL A 116 8.25 -24.65 -13.92
C VAL A 116 6.73 -24.51 -13.77
N CYS A 117 6.25 -23.43 -13.13
CA CYS A 117 4.81 -23.26 -12.91
C CYS A 117 4.08 -22.91 -14.21
N PRO A 118 3.09 -23.71 -14.65
CA PRO A 118 2.36 -23.42 -15.88
C PRO A 118 1.31 -22.31 -15.72
N ALA A 119 0.88 -22.05 -14.50
CA ALA A 119 -0.22 -21.14 -14.20
C ALA A 119 0.24 -19.69 -14.06
N GLU A 120 -0.50 -18.77 -14.66
CA GLU A 120 -0.29 -17.33 -14.55
C GLU A 120 -1.51 -16.65 -13.95
N ARG A 121 -1.25 -15.56 -13.24
CA ARG A 121 -2.27 -14.70 -12.65
C ARG A 121 -1.86 -13.23 -12.75
N ASP A 122 -2.80 -12.32 -12.53
CA ASP A 122 -2.46 -10.91 -12.42
C ASP A 122 -1.55 -10.68 -11.21
N ASN A 123 -0.57 -9.81 -11.37
CA ASN A 123 0.33 -9.45 -10.28
C ASN A 123 -0.28 -8.34 -9.43
N ASP A 124 -0.86 -8.69 -8.29
CA ASP A 124 -1.51 -7.76 -7.37
C ASP A 124 -0.53 -6.71 -6.81
N PHE A 125 0.74 -7.11 -6.62
CA PHE A 125 1.76 -6.18 -6.13
C PHE A 125 1.99 -5.03 -7.12
N ASN A 126 1.83 -5.30 -8.42
CA ASN A 126 1.94 -4.32 -9.51
C ASN A 126 0.56 -3.85 -10.03
N PHE A 127 -0.52 -4.02 -9.26
CA PHE A 127 -1.88 -3.59 -9.64
C PHE A 127 -2.34 -4.14 -10.99
N GLY A 128 -1.98 -5.37 -11.34
CA GLY A 128 -2.36 -6.02 -12.59
C GLY A 128 -1.60 -5.54 -13.84
N LEU A 129 -0.61 -4.66 -13.71
CA LEU A 129 0.18 -4.16 -14.85
C LEU A 129 1.02 -5.24 -15.55
N ASN A 130 1.27 -6.36 -14.89
CA ASN A 130 1.90 -7.54 -15.46
C ASN A 130 1.35 -8.82 -14.85
N LYS A 131 1.75 -9.96 -15.40
CA LYS A 131 1.43 -11.29 -14.86
C LYS A 131 2.51 -11.79 -13.91
N THR A 132 2.14 -12.69 -13.02
CA THR A 132 3.02 -13.50 -12.20
C THR A 132 2.54 -14.96 -12.19
N LYS A 133 3.33 -15.86 -11.64
CA LYS A 133 2.95 -17.29 -11.54
C LYS A 133 2.01 -17.53 -10.35
N ALA A 134 1.31 -18.68 -10.33
CA ALA A 134 0.52 -19.08 -9.17
C ALA A 134 1.39 -19.30 -7.93
N ILE A 135 2.64 -19.78 -8.11
CA ILE A 135 3.67 -19.76 -7.07
C ILE A 135 4.62 -18.60 -7.34
N TYR A 136 4.73 -17.69 -6.39
CA TYR A 136 5.41 -16.42 -6.61
C TYR A 136 6.09 -15.91 -5.33
N LEU A 137 7.13 -15.09 -5.52
CA LEU A 137 7.66 -14.21 -4.50
C LEU A 137 6.94 -12.86 -4.62
N PRO A 138 6.36 -12.28 -3.57
CA PRO A 138 5.60 -11.03 -3.66
C PRO A 138 6.40 -9.88 -4.30
N PHE A 139 7.65 -9.71 -3.92
CA PHE A 139 8.65 -8.83 -4.52
C PHE A 139 10.05 -9.28 -4.07
N GLU A 140 11.10 -8.86 -4.76
CA GLU A 140 12.48 -9.35 -4.58
C GLU A 140 13.02 -9.23 -3.15
N GLN A 141 12.63 -8.20 -2.40
CA GLN A 141 13.07 -7.93 -1.03
C GLN A 141 11.97 -8.22 -0.01
N ALA A 142 11.04 -9.14 -0.33
CA ALA A 142 9.95 -9.49 0.57
C ALA A 142 10.47 -10.03 1.92
N PHE A 143 9.83 -9.62 3.01
CA PHE A 143 10.10 -10.18 4.33
C PHE A 143 8.81 -10.79 4.93
N PRO A 144 8.81 -12.10 5.24
CA PRO A 144 9.89 -13.08 5.04
C PRO A 144 10.20 -13.34 3.56
N LEU A 145 11.47 -13.61 3.24
CA LEU A 145 11.92 -13.95 1.90
C LEU A 145 11.53 -15.40 1.59
N ARG A 146 10.26 -15.58 1.22
CA ARG A 146 9.63 -16.90 1.05
C ARG A 146 8.55 -16.82 -0.01
N TYR A 147 8.51 -17.81 -0.90
CA TYR A 147 7.46 -17.96 -1.89
C TYR A 147 6.08 -18.19 -1.23
N VAL A 148 5.05 -17.99 -1.99
CA VAL A 148 3.64 -18.26 -1.62
C VAL A 148 2.92 -18.86 -2.84
N ILE A 149 1.93 -19.71 -2.60
CA ILE A 149 1.11 -20.27 -3.67
C ILE A 149 -0.31 -19.73 -3.54
N ASP A 150 -0.80 -19.14 -4.62
CA ASP A 150 -2.22 -18.87 -4.82
C ASP A 150 -2.88 -20.12 -5.40
N ARG A 151 -3.52 -20.91 -4.52
CA ARG A 151 -4.18 -22.15 -4.94
C ARG A 151 -5.40 -21.92 -5.84
N THR A 152 -5.96 -20.72 -5.83
CA THR A 152 -7.11 -20.41 -6.71
C THR A 152 -6.68 -20.25 -8.17
N ALA A 153 -5.43 -19.84 -8.41
CA ALA A 153 -4.84 -19.74 -9.73
C ALA A 153 -4.25 -21.06 -10.24
N CYS A 154 -4.08 -22.10 -9.38
CA CYS A 154 -3.60 -23.40 -9.80
C CYS A 154 -4.67 -24.16 -10.58
N PRO A 155 -4.38 -24.75 -11.77
CA PRO A 155 -5.29 -25.66 -12.45
C PRO A 155 -5.64 -26.86 -11.55
N LYS A 156 -6.87 -27.36 -11.64
CA LYS A 156 -7.35 -28.49 -10.82
C LYS A 156 -6.58 -29.78 -11.06
N ASP A 157 -6.14 -29.98 -12.29
CA ASP A 157 -5.41 -31.14 -12.80
C ASP A 157 -3.89 -30.94 -12.87
N CYS A 158 -3.38 -29.89 -12.20
CA CYS A 158 -1.96 -29.58 -12.18
C CYS A 158 -1.14 -30.71 -11.55
N ALA A 159 -0.18 -31.26 -12.28
CA ALA A 159 0.74 -32.32 -11.83
C ALA A 159 1.75 -31.83 -10.74
N ALA A 160 1.59 -30.61 -10.25
CA ALA A 160 2.41 -29.98 -9.24
C ALA A 160 3.94 -30.00 -9.53
N PRO A 161 4.39 -29.56 -10.74
CA PRO A 161 5.81 -29.59 -11.08
C PRO A 161 6.66 -28.74 -10.12
N CYS A 162 6.07 -27.74 -9.47
CA CYS A 162 6.73 -26.92 -8.45
C CYS A 162 7.21 -27.74 -7.25
N VAL A 163 6.48 -28.77 -6.83
CA VAL A 163 6.89 -29.68 -5.74
C VAL A 163 8.10 -30.49 -6.17
N GLN A 164 8.09 -31.04 -7.39
CA GLN A 164 9.19 -31.84 -7.93
C GLN A 164 10.47 -31.01 -8.14
N ALA A 165 10.35 -29.75 -8.53
CA ALA A 165 11.46 -28.84 -8.75
C ALA A 165 12.10 -28.34 -7.43
N CYS A 166 11.39 -28.47 -6.30
CA CYS A 166 11.86 -27.96 -5.02
C CYS A 166 12.84 -28.90 -4.32
N LYS A 167 14.14 -28.63 -4.46
CA LYS A 167 15.21 -29.42 -3.82
C LYS A 167 15.25 -29.34 -2.28
N TYR A 168 14.54 -28.39 -1.69
CA TYR A 168 14.55 -28.12 -0.24
C TYR A 168 13.30 -28.67 0.48
N ASN A 169 12.42 -29.39 -0.21
CA ASN A 169 11.16 -29.88 0.34
C ASN A 169 10.35 -28.77 1.02
N ALA A 170 10.39 -27.57 0.43
CA ALA A 170 9.74 -26.40 0.99
C ALA A 170 8.26 -26.29 0.63
N ILE A 171 7.75 -27.06 -0.33
CA ILE A 171 6.38 -26.95 -0.82
C ILE A 171 5.53 -28.08 -0.25
N ASP A 172 4.46 -27.71 0.46
CA ASP A 172 3.45 -28.62 0.98
C ASP A 172 2.04 -28.12 0.56
N LEU A 173 1.48 -28.77 -0.44
CA LEU A 173 0.15 -28.43 -0.97
C LEU A 173 -1.01 -28.90 -0.08
N ASN A 174 -0.72 -29.67 0.98
CA ASN A 174 -1.69 -30.18 1.94
C ASN A 174 -1.82 -29.32 3.21
N MET A 175 -1.06 -28.21 3.31
CA MET A 175 -1.19 -27.28 4.42
C MET A 175 -2.65 -26.87 4.62
N GLN A 176 -3.12 -26.94 5.87
CA GLN A 176 -4.47 -26.55 6.26
C GLN A 176 -4.45 -25.23 7.03
N PRO A 177 -5.54 -24.45 6.98
CA PRO A 177 -5.70 -23.31 7.87
C PRO A 177 -5.62 -23.76 9.33
N GLN A 178 -5.03 -22.93 10.18
CA GLN A 178 -4.91 -23.14 11.62
C GLN A 178 -5.57 -21.99 12.36
N THR A 179 -6.08 -22.25 13.54
CA THR A 179 -6.60 -21.22 14.43
C THR A 179 -5.83 -21.27 15.74
N ILE A 180 -5.34 -20.12 16.17
CA ILE A 180 -4.66 -19.95 17.46
C ILE A 180 -5.41 -18.94 18.31
N GLU A 181 -5.35 -19.09 19.61
CA GLU A 181 -5.86 -18.14 20.58
C GLU A 181 -4.70 -17.58 21.40
N ILE A 182 -4.67 -16.27 21.57
CA ILE A 182 -3.65 -15.58 22.34
C ILE A 182 -4.29 -14.63 23.36
N LYS A 183 -3.60 -14.41 24.48
CA LYS A 183 -3.94 -13.38 25.47
C LYS A 183 -2.97 -12.22 25.37
N VAL A 184 -3.50 -10.99 25.35
CA VAL A 184 -2.71 -9.76 25.24
C VAL A 184 -3.28 -8.65 26.11
N ASN A 185 -2.42 -7.75 26.58
CA ASN A 185 -2.81 -6.64 27.45
C ASN A 185 -3.43 -5.47 26.67
N SER A 186 -2.95 -5.25 25.44
CA SER A 186 -3.45 -4.19 24.57
C SER A 186 -3.28 -4.54 23.09
N ILE A 187 -3.97 -3.79 22.23
CA ILE A 187 -4.01 -4.02 20.80
C ILE A 187 -3.74 -2.72 20.06
N ILE A 188 -2.80 -2.75 19.12
CA ILE A 188 -2.53 -1.67 18.18
C ILE A 188 -3.10 -2.06 16.82
N VAL A 189 -3.97 -1.21 16.26
CA VAL A 189 -4.60 -1.44 14.96
C VAL A 189 -3.94 -0.57 13.90
N ALA A 190 -3.16 -1.21 13.03
CA ALA A 190 -2.37 -0.57 11.97
C ALA A 190 -2.70 -1.15 10.59
N THR A 191 -3.98 -1.41 10.32
CA THR A 191 -4.48 -2.04 9.10
C THR A 191 -4.27 -1.21 7.83
N GLY A 192 -4.01 0.10 7.99
CA GLY A 192 -3.64 0.98 6.91
C GLY A 192 -4.78 1.33 5.96
N TRP A 193 -4.46 1.39 4.66
CA TRP A 193 -5.35 1.88 3.60
C TRP A 193 -5.13 1.11 2.29
N LYS A 194 -6.09 1.25 1.39
CA LYS A 194 -5.97 0.86 -0.02
C LYS A 194 -6.28 2.04 -0.94
N PRO A 195 -5.74 2.06 -2.18
CA PRO A 195 -6.16 3.04 -3.18
C PRO A 195 -7.68 2.95 -3.39
N TYR A 196 -8.34 4.10 -3.48
CA TYR A 196 -9.75 4.12 -3.87
C TYR A 196 -9.91 3.49 -5.26
N ASP A 197 -10.93 2.68 -5.43
CA ASP A 197 -11.21 2.02 -6.69
C ASP A 197 -11.67 3.03 -7.74
N ALA A 198 -10.75 3.38 -8.66
CA ALA A 198 -10.99 4.36 -9.70
C ALA A 198 -12.06 3.91 -10.71
N SER A 199 -12.39 2.62 -10.79
CA SER A 199 -13.47 2.12 -11.68
C SER A 199 -14.86 2.59 -11.27
N LYS A 200 -15.01 3.03 -10.01
CA LYS A 200 -16.24 3.64 -9.48
C LYS A 200 -16.45 5.09 -9.90
N ILE A 201 -15.45 5.71 -10.57
CA ILE A 201 -15.52 7.09 -11.03
C ILE A 201 -15.71 7.08 -12.55
N ASP A 202 -16.95 6.93 -12.98
CA ASP A 202 -17.31 6.61 -14.35
C ASP A 202 -16.81 7.60 -15.41
N ASN A 203 -16.66 8.88 -15.07
CA ASN A 203 -16.26 9.95 -15.96
C ASN A 203 -14.73 10.11 -16.11
N LEU A 204 -13.92 9.39 -15.33
CA LEU A 204 -12.45 9.52 -15.39
C LEU A 204 -11.77 8.42 -16.22
N GLY A 205 -12.51 7.57 -16.91
CA GLY A 205 -12.02 6.67 -17.95
C GLY A 205 -11.16 5.48 -17.50
N PHE A 206 -10.95 5.28 -16.18
CA PHE A 206 -10.17 4.14 -15.67
C PHE A 206 -10.82 2.80 -16.04
N GLY A 207 -10.01 1.85 -16.54
CA GLY A 207 -10.48 0.55 -17.01
C GLY A 207 -11.16 0.58 -18.40
N LYS A 208 -11.49 1.77 -18.92
CA LYS A 208 -12.08 1.98 -20.26
C LYS A 208 -11.05 2.51 -21.26
N VAL A 209 -10.17 3.39 -20.82
CA VAL A 209 -9.10 4.02 -21.60
C VAL A 209 -7.76 3.46 -21.15
N LYS A 210 -7.01 2.81 -22.04
CA LYS A 210 -5.78 2.08 -21.69
C LYS A 210 -4.71 2.93 -21.01
N ASN A 211 -4.55 4.18 -21.45
CA ASN A 211 -3.54 5.11 -20.94
C ASN A 211 -4.03 5.95 -19.74
N VAL A 212 -5.09 5.49 -19.05
CA VAL A 212 -5.52 6.04 -17.77
C VAL A 212 -5.11 5.09 -16.66
N ILE A 213 -4.19 5.52 -15.80
CA ILE A 213 -3.64 4.75 -14.69
C ILE A 213 -3.85 5.46 -13.35
N THR A 214 -3.64 4.75 -12.23
CA THR A 214 -3.65 5.36 -10.91
C THR A 214 -2.25 5.80 -10.47
N ASN A 215 -2.18 6.68 -9.48
CA ASN A 215 -0.92 7.10 -8.84
C ASN A 215 -0.08 5.91 -8.34
N MET A 216 -0.71 4.88 -7.78
CA MET A 216 0.00 3.68 -7.31
C MET A 216 0.52 2.81 -8.47
N MET A 217 -0.19 2.75 -9.60
CA MET A 217 0.31 2.10 -10.82
C MET A 217 1.55 2.83 -11.35
N LEU A 218 1.56 4.17 -11.32
CA LEU A 218 2.75 4.95 -11.73
C LEU A 218 3.96 4.70 -10.82
N GLU A 219 3.77 4.51 -9.50
CA GLU A 219 4.85 4.08 -8.60
C GLU A 219 5.48 2.76 -9.07
N ARG A 220 4.64 1.82 -9.53
CA ARG A 220 5.14 0.53 -10.00
C ARG A 220 5.83 0.62 -11.36
N LEU A 221 5.33 1.43 -12.30
CA LEU A 221 6.03 1.68 -13.57
C LEU A 221 7.40 2.34 -13.33
N ALA A 222 7.48 3.33 -12.44
CA ALA A 222 8.72 4.03 -12.14
C ALA A 222 9.73 3.21 -11.31
N SER A 223 9.31 2.06 -10.74
CA SER A 223 10.19 1.22 -9.92
C SER A 223 11.07 0.32 -10.80
N LYS A 224 12.38 0.25 -10.49
CA LYS A 224 13.32 -0.66 -11.18
C LYS A 224 12.88 -2.13 -11.14
N ASN A 225 12.22 -2.53 -10.05
CA ASN A 225 11.66 -3.88 -9.87
C ASN A 225 10.18 -3.92 -10.26
N GLY A 226 9.72 -2.95 -11.03
CA GLY A 226 8.37 -2.88 -11.56
C GLY A 226 8.22 -3.55 -12.93
N PRO A 227 7.00 -3.55 -13.48
CA PRO A 227 6.68 -4.29 -14.71
C PRO A 227 7.44 -3.81 -15.96
N THR A 228 7.92 -2.57 -15.95
CA THR A 228 8.65 -1.91 -17.06
C THR A 228 10.10 -1.61 -16.69
N GLN A 229 10.65 -2.22 -15.64
CA GLN A 229 12.02 -2.05 -15.18
C GLN A 229 12.38 -0.57 -14.91
N GLY A 230 11.40 0.20 -14.43
CA GLY A 230 11.57 1.60 -14.06
C GLY A 230 11.30 2.60 -15.19
N GLN A 231 10.97 2.14 -16.38
CA GLN A 231 10.59 3.02 -17.48
C GLN A 231 9.11 3.38 -17.41
N ILE A 232 8.77 4.65 -17.46
CA ILE A 232 7.39 5.11 -17.49
C ILE A 232 6.93 5.08 -18.94
N LEU A 233 6.19 4.01 -19.28
CA LEU A 233 5.72 3.74 -20.65
C LEU A 233 4.19 3.79 -20.70
N ARG A 234 3.66 4.14 -21.86
CA ARG A 234 2.23 4.12 -22.18
C ARG A 234 1.71 2.68 -22.12
N PRO A 235 0.68 2.37 -21.33
CA PRO A 235 0.14 1.00 -21.27
C PRO A 235 -0.41 0.46 -22.59
N SER A 236 -0.82 1.33 -23.52
CA SER A 236 -1.42 0.91 -24.80
C SER A 236 -0.41 0.30 -25.79
N ASP A 237 0.79 0.88 -25.90
CA ASP A 237 1.75 0.59 -26.96
C ASP A 237 3.21 0.51 -26.49
N GLY A 238 3.49 0.72 -25.21
CA GLY A 238 4.81 0.63 -24.62
C GLY A 238 5.78 1.77 -25.04
N LYS A 239 5.28 2.85 -25.62
CA LYS A 239 6.12 4.00 -25.97
C LYS A 239 6.44 4.87 -24.76
N PRO A 240 7.57 5.59 -24.76
CA PRO A 240 7.86 6.64 -23.79
C PRO A 240 6.74 7.69 -23.73
N VAL A 241 6.58 8.30 -22.57
CA VAL A 241 5.56 9.32 -22.34
C VAL A 241 6.16 10.71 -22.57
N GLU A 242 5.54 11.53 -23.44
CA GLU A 242 5.93 12.89 -23.74
C GLU A 242 4.99 13.91 -23.07
N SER A 243 3.74 13.53 -22.80
CA SER A 243 2.75 14.40 -22.15
C SER A 243 1.90 13.64 -21.13
N VAL A 244 1.74 14.21 -19.92
CA VAL A 244 0.98 13.60 -18.81
C VAL A 244 0.04 14.59 -18.17
N ALA A 245 -1.17 14.17 -17.88
CA ALA A 245 -2.10 14.90 -17.02
C ALA A 245 -2.32 14.20 -15.69
N PHE A 246 -2.10 14.87 -14.58
CA PHE A 246 -2.49 14.44 -13.23
C PHE A 246 -3.86 14.99 -12.87
N VAL A 247 -4.78 14.10 -12.51
CA VAL A 247 -6.12 14.46 -12.03
C VAL A 247 -6.16 14.34 -10.51
N GLN A 248 -6.11 15.50 -9.83
CA GLN A 248 -6.15 15.53 -8.36
C GLN A 248 -7.54 15.22 -7.82
N CYS A 249 -7.58 14.70 -6.60
CA CYS A 249 -8.82 14.39 -5.88
C CYS A 249 -9.73 13.38 -6.61
N ALA A 250 -9.14 12.46 -7.41
CA ALA A 250 -9.90 11.38 -8.03
C ALA A 250 -10.48 10.45 -6.94
N GLY A 251 -11.76 10.58 -6.66
CA GLY A 251 -12.49 9.89 -5.60
C GLY A 251 -12.26 10.41 -4.18
N SER A 252 -11.58 11.55 -3.99
CA SER A 252 -11.43 12.24 -2.70
C SER A 252 -12.12 13.59 -2.71
N ARG A 253 -12.57 14.07 -1.53
CA ARG A 253 -13.29 15.34 -1.36
C ARG A 253 -14.57 15.37 -2.22
N ASP A 254 -15.24 14.25 -2.28
CA ASP A 254 -16.46 14.03 -3.05
C ASP A 254 -17.43 13.22 -2.19
N GLU A 255 -18.64 13.73 -1.99
CA GLU A 255 -19.66 13.13 -1.12
C GLU A 255 -20.14 11.76 -1.65
N ASN A 256 -20.05 11.54 -2.97
CA ASN A 256 -20.44 10.27 -3.59
C ASN A 256 -19.35 9.19 -3.47
N HIS A 257 -18.13 9.56 -3.05
CA HIS A 257 -16.96 8.69 -2.96
C HIS A 257 -16.32 8.76 -1.56
N LEU A 258 -15.17 9.44 -1.42
CA LEU A 258 -14.53 9.72 -0.14
C LEU A 258 -14.73 11.18 0.23
N PRO A 259 -15.51 11.50 1.29
CA PRO A 259 -15.86 12.89 1.63
C PRO A 259 -14.68 13.70 2.19
N PHE A 260 -13.56 13.06 2.46
CA PHE A 260 -12.37 13.66 3.07
C PHE A 260 -11.20 13.83 2.09
N CYS A 261 -10.22 14.64 2.46
CA CYS A 261 -8.94 14.76 1.77
C CYS A 261 -8.02 13.61 2.17
N SER A 262 -7.44 12.93 1.19
CA SER A 262 -6.48 11.82 1.40
C SER A 262 -5.06 12.28 1.77
N TYR A 263 -4.85 13.57 2.00
CA TYR A 263 -3.63 14.21 2.51
C TYR A 263 -2.41 14.15 1.56
N ILE A 264 -2.12 13.02 0.93
CA ILE A 264 -0.86 12.76 0.20
C ILE A 264 -0.94 13.03 -1.31
N CYS A 265 -2.14 13.13 -1.91
CA CYS A 265 -2.29 13.10 -3.38
C CYS A 265 -1.51 14.22 -4.09
N CYS A 266 -1.56 15.46 -3.56
CA CYS A 266 -0.82 16.58 -4.11
C CYS A 266 0.70 16.32 -4.11
N LEU A 267 1.24 15.90 -2.99
CA LEU A 267 2.67 15.61 -2.84
C LEU A 267 3.12 14.40 -3.67
N ALA A 268 2.27 13.39 -3.81
CA ALA A 268 2.52 12.24 -4.68
C ALA A 268 2.59 12.66 -6.15
N SER A 269 1.67 13.49 -6.64
CA SER A 269 1.70 13.97 -8.02
C SER A 269 2.91 14.89 -8.30
N LEU A 270 3.28 15.74 -7.35
CA LEU A 270 4.52 16.53 -7.46
C LEU A 270 5.76 15.61 -7.55
N LYS A 271 5.82 14.57 -6.75
CA LYS A 271 6.90 13.56 -6.83
C LYS A 271 6.89 12.83 -8.18
N HIS A 272 5.72 12.43 -8.66
CA HIS A 272 5.55 11.77 -9.96
C HIS A 272 5.97 12.69 -11.13
N THR A 273 5.71 13.97 -11.01
CA THR A 273 6.24 14.97 -11.98
C THR A 273 7.75 14.88 -12.08
N LEU A 274 8.46 14.79 -10.95
CA LEU A 274 9.92 14.61 -10.98
C LEU A 274 10.35 13.29 -11.63
N TYR A 275 9.60 12.19 -11.45
CA TYR A 275 9.90 10.92 -12.12
C TYR A 275 9.85 11.06 -13.65
N ILE A 276 8.81 11.75 -14.14
CA ILE A 276 8.63 11.98 -15.58
C ILE A 276 9.76 12.86 -16.11
N LYS A 277 10.04 13.97 -15.41
CA LYS A 277 11.12 14.90 -15.79
C LYS A 277 12.51 14.30 -15.70
N GLU A 278 12.76 13.36 -14.78
CA GLU A 278 14.02 12.61 -14.70
C GLU A 278 14.24 11.72 -15.93
N GLN A 279 13.17 11.16 -16.51
CA GLN A 279 13.25 10.31 -17.70
C GLN A 279 13.17 11.08 -19.03
N ASN A 280 12.34 12.10 -19.06
CA ASN A 280 12.17 12.97 -20.22
C ASN A 280 12.06 14.44 -19.75
N PRO A 281 13.17 15.22 -19.78
CA PRO A 281 13.17 16.63 -19.37
C PRO A 281 12.21 17.52 -20.18
N ASP A 282 11.94 17.15 -21.44
CA ASP A 282 11.07 17.92 -22.35
C ASP A 282 9.59 17.54 -22.20
N ALA A 283 9.26 16.47 -21.46
CA ALA A 283 7.88 16.04 -21.27
C ALA A 283 6.99 17.16 -20.70
N GLU A 284 5.80 17.28 -21.24
CA GLU A 284 4.80 18.22 -20.76
C GLU A 284 3.97 17.60 -19.63
N VAL A 285 3.94 18.22 -18.46
CA VAL A 285 3.18 17.77 -17.30
C VAL A 285 2.13 18.77 -16.93
N THR A 286 0.85 18.35 -16.91
CA THR A 286 -0.26 19.20 -16.48
C THR A 286 -0.90 18.63 -15.21
N ILE A 287 -1.03 19.42 -14.15
CA ILE A 287 -1.69 19.05 -12.91
C ILE A 287 -3.00 19.80 -12.79
N PHE A 288 -4.12 19.10 -12.92
CA PHE A 288 -5.47 19.62 -12.64
C PHE A 288 -5.77 19.50 -11.15
N TYR A 289 -6.11 20.60 -10.48
CA TYR A 289 -6.26 20.64 -9.03
C TYR A 289 -7.40 21.54 -8.57
N ILE A 290 -7.96 21.25 -7.41
CA ILE A 290 -8.91 22.13 -6.71
C ILE A 290 -8.15 23.13 -5.84
N ASP A 291 -7.25 22.61 -4.98
CA ASP A 291 -6.23 23.32 -4.22
C ASP A 291 -5.02 22.38 -4.02
N ILE A 292 -3.82 22.92 -4.03
CA ILE A 292 -2.59 22.15 -3.77
C ILE A 292 -2.25 22.28 -2.29
N ARG A 293 -2.21 21.13 -1.60
CA ARG A 293 -1.93 21.06 -0.17
C ARG A 293 -0.52 20.56 0.07
N THR A 294 0.37 21.48 0.44
CA THR A 294 1.78 21.22 0.72
C THR A 294 2.20 21.90 2.03
N PRO A 295 1.69 21.41 3.19
CA PRO A 295 1.84 22.09 4.47
C PRO A 295 3.31 22.13 4.96
N GLY A 296 3.69 23.24 5.60
CA GLY A 296 4.98 23.41 6.25
C GLY A 296 6.15 23.28 5.28
N ARG A 297 7.09 22.40 5.56
CA ARG A 297 8.32 22.24 4.75
C ARG A 297 8.07 21.68 3.34
N TYR A 298 6.88 21.16 3.06
CA TYR A 298 6.53 20.67 1.71
C TYR A 298 6.27 21.81 0.71
N GLU A 299 6.05 23.05 1.17
CA GLU A 299 5.95 24.22 0.30
C GLU A 299 7.23 24.42 -0.54
N LYS A 300 8.41 24.22 0.06
CA LYS A 300 9.68 24.27 -0.67
C LYS A 300 9.74 23.21 -1.79
N PHE A 301 9.24 22.02 -1.53
CA PHE A 301 9.15 20.95 -2.52
C PHE A 301 8.17 21.29 -3.66
N PHE A 302 7.04 21.90 -3.35
CA PHE A 302 6.09 22.40 -4.34
C PHE A 302 6.73 23.45 -5.25
N ASN A 303 7.42 24.45 -4.66
CA ASN A 303 8.10 25.51 -5.42
C ASN A 303 9.15 24.93 -6.36
N GLN A 304 9.94 23.98 -5.91
CA GLN A 304 10.93 23.28 -6.74
C GLN A 304 10.31 22.58 -7.96
N VAL A 305 9.13 21.97 -7.80
CA VAL A 305 8.45 21.24 -8.88
C VAL A 305 7.74 22.17 -9.84
N LYS A 306 7.04 23.20 -9.35
CA LYS A 306 6.31 24.14 -10.22
C LYS A 306 7.22 24.99 -11.12
N GLU A 307 8.49 25.15 -10.73
CA GLU A 307 9.50 25.90 -11.49
C GLU A 307 10.14 25.08 -12.61
N GLN A 308 9.85 23.78 -12.71
CA GLN A 308 10.32 22.94 -13.80
C GLN A 308 9.69 23.37 -15.14
N THR A 309 10.50 23.48 -16.19
CA THR A 309 10.01 23.78 -17.54
C THR A 309 8.98 22.73 -18.00
N GLY A 310 7.89 23.16 -18.63
CA GLY A 310 6.83 22.27 -19.12
C GLY A 310 5.91 21.72 -18.02
N VAL A 311 5.95 22.26 -16.79
CA VAL A 311 4.98 21.94 -15.73
C VAL A 311 3.88 23.02 -15.69
N ASN A 312 2.66 22.59 -15.94
CA ASN A 312 1.47 23.45 -16.01
C ASN A 312 0.53 23.10 -14.83
N LEU A 313 0.09 24.13 -14.12
CA LEU A 313 -0.86 24.00 -13.02
C LEU A 313 -2.19 24.64 -13.42
N ILE A 314 -3.26 23.83 -13.53
CA ILE A 314 -4.59 24.29 -13.92
C ILE A 314 -5.54 24.12 -12.72
N LYS A 315 -6.05 25.23 -12.22
CA LYS A 315 -7.01 25.21 -11.13
C LYS A 315 -8.40 24.89 -11.67
N GLY A 316 -8.81 23.62 -11.55
CA GLY A 316 -10.10 23.15 -12.04
C GLY A 316 -10.30 21.66 -11.72
N LYS A 317 -11.54 21.26 -11.50
CA LYS A 317 -11.91 19.84 -11.38
C LYS A 317 -12.08 19.28 -12.80
N VAL A 318 -11.44 18.14 -13.07
CA VAL A 318 -11.64 17.43 -14.33
C VAL A 318 -13.06 16.88 -14.38
N ALA A 319 -13.78 17.23 -15.44
CA ALA A 319 -15.14 16.79 -15.66
C ALA A 319 -15.20 15.45 -16.38
N GLU A 320 -14.25 15.18 -17.30
CA GLU A 320 -14.26 13.98 -18.12
C GLU A 320 -12.88 13.62 -18.64
N VAL A 321 -12.62 12.31 -18.77
CA VAL A 321 -11.45 11.74 -19.41
C VAL A 321 -11.91 10.72 -20.45
N GLN A 322 -11.53 10.91 -21.71
CA GLN A 322 -11.95 10.07 -22.83
C GLN A 322 -10.76 9.64 -23.68
N GLN A 323 -10.91 8.51 -24.40
CA GLN A 323 -10.01 8.13 -25.49
C GLN A 323 -10.12 9.13 -26.64
N ASP A 324 -9.00 9.51 -27.22
CA ASP A 324 -9.00 10.20 -28.53
C ASP A 324 -9.54 9.28 -29.62
N LYS A 325 -10.28 9.82 -30.59
CA LYS A 325 -10.91 9.02 -31.64
C LYS A 325 -9.92 8.45 -32.66
N ASP A 326 -8.82 9.16 -32.85
CA ASP A 326 -7.86 8.89 -33.92
C ASP A 326 -6.54 8.29 -33.43
N SER A 327 -6.37 8.19 -32.09
CA SER A 327 -5.15 7.67 -31.47
C SER A 327 -5.41 7.01 -30.13
N ASP A 328 -4.37 6.40 -29.54
CA ASP A 328 -4.41 5.90 -28.16
C ASP A 328 -4.19 7.03 -27.10
N ASP A 329 -4.15 8.29 -27.53
CA ASP A 329 -4.02 9.42 -26.62
C ASP A 329 -5.30 9.65 -25.82
N VAL A 330 -5.19 10.44 -24.77
CA VAL A 330 -6.26 10.71 -23.83
C VAL A 330 -6.64 12.19 -23.87
N ILE A 331 -7.93 12.46 -23.91
CA ILE A 331 -8.49 13.82 -23.87
C ILE A 331 -9.02 14.08 -22.47
N VAL A 332 -8.47 15.09 -21.82
CA VAL A 332 -8.93 15.59 -20.51
C VAL A 332 -9.73 16.85 -20.71
N THR A 333 -10.97 16.85 -20.20
CA THR A 333 -11.87 18.02 -20.21
C THR A 333 -12.01 18.56 -18.80
N ALA A 334 -11.74 19.85 -18.60
CA ALA A 334 -11.87 20.57 -17.34
C ALA A 334 -12.36 22.00 -17.59
N GLU A 335 -12.80 22.68 -16.55
CA GLU A 335 -13.03 24.13 -16.54
C GLU A 335 -11.91 24.78 -15.72
N ASP A 336 -11.21 25.75 -16.31
CA ASP A 336 -10.26 26.57 -15.55
C ASP A 336 -11.04 27.56 -14.68
N MET A 337 -11.00 27.37 -13.38
CA MET A 337 -11.71 28.21 -12.42
C MET A 337 -11.18 29.65 -12.34
N LEU A 338 -10.01 29.94 -12.92
CA LEU A 338 -9.44 31.30 -12.92
C LEU A 338 -9.92 32.12 -14.13
N SER A 339 -9.99 31.50 -15.30
CA SER A 339 -10.46 32.15 -16.54
C SER A 339 -11.96 31.91 -16.85
N GLY A 340 -12.54 30.84 -16.28
CA GLY A 340 -13.89 30.36 -16.62
C GLY A 340 -13.95 29.63 -17.97
N GLU A 341 -12.79 29.36 -18.59
CA GLU A 341 -12.73 28.73 -19.90
C GLU A 341 -12.77 27.19 -19.79
N LYS A 342 -13.46 26.58 -20.74
CA LYS A 342 -13.45 25.12 -20.88
C LYS A 342 -12.16 24.69 -21.58
N ILE A 343 -11.34 23.91 -20.88
CA ILE A 343 -10.10 23.35 -21.38
C ILE A 343 -10.35 21.94 -21.89
N ARG A 344 -9.81 21.67 -23.08
CA ARG A 344 -9.74 20.31 -23.63
C ARG A 344 -8.29 20.04 -24.01
N LYS A 345 -7.62 19.19 -23.22
CA LYS A 345 -6.18 18.89 -23.40
C LYS A 345 -6.00 17.45 -23.83
N LYS A 346 -5.27 17.25 -24.91
CA LYS A 346 -4.80 15.94 -25.39
C LYS A 346 -3.44 15.63 -24.76
N VAL A 347 -3.29 14.39 -24.21
CA VAL A 347 -2.07 13.90 -23.56
C VAL A 347 -1.87 12.41 -23.84
N ASP A 348 -0.64 11.93 -23.71
CA ASP A 348 -0.29 10.52 -23.89
C ASP A 348 -0.84 9.63 -22.76
N MET A 349 -0.86 10.17 -21.54
CA MET A 349 -1.24 9.41 -20.36
C MET A 349 -1.92 10.30 -19.32
N VAL A 350 -2.91 9.74 -18.64
CA VAL A 350 -3.57 10.35 -17.49
C VAL A 350 -3.28 9.53 -16.23
N VAL A 351 -2.90 10.23 -15.17
CA VAL A 351 -2.68 9.65 -13.84
C VAL A 351 -3.72 10.16 -12.87
N LEU A 352 -4.58 9.28 -12.41
CA LEU A 352 -5.59 9.57 -11.40
C LEU A 352 -4.95 9.54 -10.01
N ALA A 353 -4.92 10.68 -9.33
CA ALA A 353 -4.49 10.77 -7.95
C ALA A 353 -5.63 10.27 -7.03
N THR A 354 -5.79 8.95 -6.99
CA THR A 354 -6.84 8.28 -6.23
C THR A 354 -6.66 8.45 -4.72
N GLY A 355 -7.79 8.51 -4.02
CA GLY A 355 -7.82 8.69 -2.58
C GLY A 355 -7.31 7.49 -1.79
N MET A 356 -7.07 7.72 -0.50
CA MET A 356 -6.75 6.69 0.50
C MET A 356 -8.03 6.22 1.17
N GLN A 357 -8.49 5.03 0.84
CA GLN A 357 -9.61 4.39 1.52
C GLN A 357 -9.09 3.55 2.69
N PRO A 358 -9.52 3.78 3.94
CA PRO A 358 -9.08 2.93 5.05
C PRO A 358 -9.58 1.49 4.85
N GLU A 359 -8.77 0.50 5.22
CA GLU A 359 -9.14 -0.92 5.08
C GLU A 359 -10.44 -1.25 5.83
N GLY A 360 -10.69 -0.62 6.98
CA GLY A 360 -11.90 -0.82 7.79
C GLY A 360 -13.20 -0.35 7.13
N PHE A 361 -13.14 0.29 5.98
CA PHE A 361 -14.34 0.64 5.21
C PHE A 361 -15.03 -0.60 4.63
N GLU A 362 -14.23 -1.55 4.13
CA GLU A 362 -14.76 -2.80 3.55
C GLU A 362 -14.58 -4.01 4.46
N ILE A 363 -13.43 -4.12 5.12
CA ILE A 363 -13.08 -5.26 5.97
C ILE A 363 -12.97 -4.79 7.41
N LYS A 364 -13.97 -5.14 8.21
CA LYS A 364 -14.00 -4.84 9.64
C LYS A 364 -13.41 -5.99 10.45
N VAL A 365 -12.41 -5.69 11.27
CA VAL A 365 -11.93 -6.66 12.28
C VAL A 365 -12.96 -6.74 13.39
N PRO A 366 -13.48 -7.93 13.74
CA PRO A 366 -14.48 -8.08 14.78
C PRO A 366 -13.97 -7.56 16.12
N GLY A 367 -14.84 -6.90 16.88
CA GLY A 367 -14.49 -6.31 18.19
C GLY A 367 -13.90 -4.90 18.13
N LEU A 368 -13.60 -4.34 16.95
CA LEU A 368 -13.16 -2.96 16.79
C LEU A 368 -14.34 -2.01 16.49
N LYS A 369 -14.19 -0.76 16.92
CA LYS A 369 -15.11 0.34 16.56
C LYS A 369 -14.59 1.11 15.37
N TYR A 370 -15.49 1.46 14.46
CA TYR A 370 -15.18 2.22 13.24
C TYR A 370 -16.07 3.45 13.14
N ALA A 371 -15.50 4.55 12.67
CA ALA A 371 -16.25 5.71 12.23
C ALA A 371 -16.99 5.41 10.91
N ILE A 372 -17.90 6.29 10.51
CA ILE A 372 -18.71 6.13 9.30
C ILE A 372 -17.87 6.03 8.02
N ASP A 373 -16.72 6.67 8.01
CA ASP A 373 -15.75 6.70 6.92
C ASP A 373 -14.72 5.53 6.96
N GLY A 374 -14.92 4.59 7.90
CA GLY A 374 -14.12 3.36 8.00
C GLY A 374 -12.81 3.48 8.77
N PHE A 375 -12.49 4.64 9.35
CA PHE A 375 -11.36 4.77 10.24
C PHE A 375 -11.64 4.14 11.60
N VAL A 376 -10.58 3.58 12.21
CA VAL A 376 -10.68 2.93 13.51
C VAL A 376 -10.79 3.98 14.61
N VAL A 377 -11.73 3.80 15.51
CA VAL A 377 -11.91 4.65 16.69
C VAL A 377 -11.22 4.03 17.89
N ASP A 378 -10.30 4.79 18.51
CA ASP A 378 -9.60 4.37 19.73
C ASP A 378 -10.57 4.08 20.87
N SER A 379 -10.23 3.09 21.70
CA SER A 379 -10.85 2.84 22.99
C SER A 379 -9.77 2.35 23.97
N ASP A 380 -10.08 2.26 25.27
CA ASP A 380 -9.11 1.80 26.25
C ASP A 380 -8.55 0.43 25.89
N GLY A 381 -7.22 0.36 25.81
CA GLY A 381 -6.50 -0.85 25.40
C GLY A 381 -6.49 -1.18 23.90
N LEU A 382 -7.26 -0.44 23.09
CA LEU A 382 -7.34 -0.58 21.64
C LEU A 382 -6.96 0.75 20.97
N TYR A 383 -5.82 0.81 20.32
CA TYR A 383 -5.26 2.06 19.78
C TYR A 383 -5.00 1.92 18.28
N SER A 384 -5.53 2.86 17.50
CA SER A 384 -5.24 2.94 16.07
C SER A 384 -3.91 3.64 15.79
N ALA A 385 -3.23 3.20 14.71
CA ALA A 385 -1.96 3.77 14.27
C ALA A 385 -1.92 4.03 12.76
N GLY A 386 -1.40 5.19 12.38
CA GLY A 386 -1.19 5.57 10.99
C GLY A 386 -2.49 5.70 10.19
N CYS A 387 -2.48 5.23 8.95
CA CYS A 387 -3.64 5.41 8.05
C CYS A 387 -4.88 4.57 8.42
N ALA A 388 -4.81 3.71 9.42
CA ALA A 388 -6.00 3.12 10.03
C ALA A 388 -6.82 4.14 10.84
N LYS A 389 -6.18 5.21 11.33
CA LYS A 389 -6.76 6.28 12.15
C LYS A 389 -7.20 7.49 11.33
N ALA A 390 -6.36 7.94 10.41
CA ALA A 390 -6.62 9.09 9.54
C ALA A 390 -5.67 9.09 8.35
N PRO A 391 -5.99 9.78 7.25
CA PRO A 391 -5.05 9.96 6.15
C PRO A 391 -3.82 10.75 6.59
N MET A 392 -2.63 10.22 6.35
CA MET A 392 -1.36 10.88 6.67
C MET A 392 -0.22 10.38 5.80
N ASP A 393 0.88 11.13 5.76
CA ASP A 393 2.12 10.72 5.11
C ASP A 393 2.92 9.72 5.97
N VAL A 394 4.00 9.19 5.42
CA VAL A 394 4.83 8.18 6.12
C VAL A 394 5.49 8.76 7.38
N ALA A 395 5.87 10.04 7.37
CA ALA A 395 6.46 10.69 8.55
C ALA A 395 5.42 10.87 9.67
N GLY A 396 4.19 11.24 9.30
CA GLY A 396 3.04 11.28 10.20
C GLY A 396 2.72 9.89 10.77
N CYS A 397 2.69 8.88 9.90
CA CYS A 397 2.48 7.49 10.29
C CYS A 397 3.50 6.99 11.33
N GLY A 398 4.79 7.37 11.17
CA GLY A 398 5.83 7.01 12.14
C GLY A 398 5.57 7.62 13.52
N LYS A 399 5.30 8.93 13.57
CA LYS A 399 5.02 9.63 14.84
C LYS A 399 3.76 9.10 15.55
N ASP A 400 2.71 8.84 14.78
CA ASP A 400 1.45 8.32 15.32
C ASP A 400 1.62 6.87 15.82
N ALA A 401 2.43 6.07 15.13
CA ALA A 401 2.78 4.72 15.55
C ALA A 401 3.53 4.69 16.89
N THR A 402 4.51 5.61 17.09
CA THR A 402 5.19 5.79 18.37
C THR A 402 4.20 6.15 19.49
N ALA A 403 3.27 7.06 19.22
CA ALA A 403 2.25 7.45 20.20
C ALA A 403 1.31 6.28 20.55
N ALA A 404 0.92 5.46 19.57
CA ALA A 404 0.10 4.27 19.79
C ALA A 404 0.86 3.20 20.60
N ALA A 405 2.15 2.99 20.34
CA ALA A 405 3.01 2.10 21.11
C ALA A 405 3.07 2.52 22.58
N LEU A 406 3.29 3.81 22.85
CA LEU A 406 3.34 4.34 24.22
C LEU A 406 2.03 4.09 24.97
N LYS A 407 0.88 4.36 24.35
CA LYS A 407 -0.44 4.09 24.95
C LYS A 407 -0.63 2.59 25.26
N ALA A 408 -0.23 1.72 24.34
CA ALA A 408 -0.35 0.27 24.49
C ALA A 408 0.54 -0.24 25.65
N ILE A 409 1.78 0.26 25.76
CA ILE A 409 2.69 -0.05 26.87
C ILE A 409 2.08 0.38 28.22
N GLN A 410 1.53 1.60 28.31
CA GLN A 410 0.91 2.13 29.51
C GLN A 410 -0.29 1.30 30.00
N THR A 411 -1.05 0.69 29.09
CA THR A 411 -2.16 -0.17 29.45
C THR A 411 -1.70 -1.40 30.26
N GLY A 412 -0.57 -2.00 29.90
CA GLY A 412 -0.01 -3.15 30.63
C GLY A 412 0.63 -2.79 31.97
N VAL A 413 1.04 -1.53 32.17
CA VAL A 413 1.72 -1.07 33.41
C VAL A 413 0.76 -0.58 34.49
N ARG A 414 -0.45 -0.15 34.11
CA ARG A 414 -1.47 0.42 35.03
C ARG A 414 -2.22 -0.61 35.90
N ARG A 415 -1.70 -1.84 36.00
CA ARG A 415 -2.30 -2.91 36.85
C ARG A 415 -1.63 -3.05 38.21
#